data_ad525e5db1b7b4d81becee26c03eb52d
#
_entry.id   ad525e5db1b7b4d81becee26c03eb52d
#
_cell.length_a   1.000
_cell.length_b   1.000
_cell.length_c   1.000
_cell.angle_alpha   90.00
_cell.angle_beta   90.00
_cell.angle_gamma   90.00
#
_symmetry.space_group_name_H-M   'P 1'
#
loop_
_entity.id
_entity.type
_entity.pdbx_description
1 polymer ?
#
loop_
_entity_poly.entity_id
_entity_poly.type
_entity_poly.pdbx_seq_one_letter_code
_entity_poly.pdbx_strand_id
1 'polypeptide(L)'
;MSIAPSNISIGLPAVLLGASTAIFFILERARPGRELPQSRGWYARALLITLVQLAITLVTARLWIRIFGDASVFKLSHWNSPLLEGFGGWFVGTFFFYWWHRLRHARGWWLAFHQIHHSPSRIEVLTSFYKHPVEILCDAILSAVILYPLLGCSVLGAFWYNFFAGTGEYFYHANVRTPGWLRYLIQTPELHSVHHEFDVHRNNYGDIPLWDRMFGTYQDATDFVPRCGFPSGAESRLIPMLAFKDVYAEDPRPAAVKSAATHAALCGALLRGS
;
A
#
# COMPACT_ATOMS: atom_id res chain seq x y z
N MET A 1 25.53 -25.40 -13.05
CA MET A 1 24.67 -26.32 -12.29
C MET A 1 23.23 -25.96 -12.58
N SER A 2 22.53 -26.76 -13.36
CA SER A 2 21.15 -26.46 -13.84
C SER A 2 20.18 -26.72 -12.70
N ILE A 3 19.66 -25.67 -12.09
CA ILE A 3 18.53 -25.77 -11.19
C ILE A 3 17.29 -25.54 -12.06
N ALA A 4 16.63 -26.61 -12.47
CA ALA A 4 15.25 -26.55 -12.90
C ALA A 4 14.39 -26.48 -11.62
N PRO A 5 13.83 -25.31 -11.23
CA PRO A 5 12.87 -25.27 -10.14
C PRO A 5 11.61 -25.99 -10.65
N SER A 6 11.10 -26.92 -9.86
CA SER A 6 9.79 -27.52 -10.16
C SER A 6 8.79 -26.37 -10.27
N ASN A 7 8.07 -26.29 -11.39
CA ASN A 7 7.08 -25.24 -11.69
C ASN A 7 6.00 -25.07 -10.57
N ILE A 8 5.87 -26.06 -9.71
CA ILE A 8 4.93 -26.08 -8.59
C ILE A 8 5.36 -25.16 -7.44
N SER A 9 6.66 -24.98 -7.19
CA SER A 9 7.16 -24.20 -6.04
C SER A 9 6.97 -22.68 -6.20
N ILE A 10 7.10 -22.15 -7.41
CA ILE A 10 6.87 -20.73 -7.71
C ILE A 10 5.36 -20.40 -7.74
N GLY A 11 4.53 -21.34 -8.18
CA GLY A 11 3.08 -21.14 -8.27
C GLY A 11 2.39 -20.99 -6.92
N LEU A 12 2.86 -21.65 -5.85
CA LEU A 12 2.18 -21.66 -4.56
C LEU A 12 2.01 -20.26 -3.94
N PRO A 13 3.06 -19.42 -3.76
CA PRO A 13 2.87 -18.07 -3.21
C PRO A 13 1.94 -17.20 -4.08
N ALA A 14 2.02 -17.33 -5.40
CA ALA A 14 1.15 -16.58 -6.32
C ALA A 14 -0.32 -17.03 -6.21
N VAL A 15 -0.57 -18.33 -6.09
CA VAL A 15 -1.92 -18.88 -5.85
C VAL A 15 -2.46 -18.43 -4.51
N LEU A 16 -1.66 -18.47 -3.45
CA LEU A 16 -2.05 -17.99 -2.12
C LEU A 16 -2.34 -16.50 -2.10
N LEU A 17 -1.57 -15.69 -2.82
CA LEU A 17 -1.83 -14.24 -2.98
C LEU A 17 -3.17 -14.01 -3.69
N GLY A 18 -3.44 -14.73 -4.79
CA GLY A 18 -4.73 -14.65 -5.47
C GLY A 18 -5.90 -15.11 -4.60
N ALA A 19 -5.69 -16.17 -3.81
CA ALA A 19 -6.69 -16.64 -2.85
C ALA A 19 -6.95 -15.62 -1.74
N SER A 20 -5.92 -14.98 -1.18
CA SER A 20 -6.09 -13.91 -0.17
C SER A 20 -6.88 -12.73 -0.73
N THR A 21 -6.61 -12.32 -1.97
CA THR A 21 -7.39 -11.28 -2.68
C THR A 21 -8.86 -11.65 -2.75
N ALA A 22 -9.16 -12.87 -3.22
CA ALA A 22 -10.55 -13.35 -3.34
C ALA A 22 -11.24 -13.43 -1.97
N ILE A 23 -10.54 -13.92 -0.95
CA ILE A 23 -11.06 -14.01 0.42
C ILE A 23 -11.43 -12.62 0.95
N PHE A 24 -10.53 -11.65 0.90
CA PHE A 24 -10.84 -10.31 1.39
C PHE A 24 -11.94 -9.63 0.58
N PHE A 25 -11.96 -9.82 -0.74
CA PHE A 25 -13.01 -9.30 -1.60
C PHE A 25 -14.40 -9.87 -1.25
N ILE A 26 -14.48 -11.15 -0.92
CA ILE A 26 -15.72 -11.79 -0.49
C ILE A 26 -16.10 -11.34 0.92
N LEU A 27 -15.13 -11.28 1.84
CA LEU A 27 -15.38 -10.92 3.24
C LEU A 27 -15.90 -9.49 3.37
N GLU A 28 -15.32 -8.51 2.66
CA GLU A 28 -15.77 -7.12 2.72
C GLU A 28 -17.19 -6.91 2.13
N ARG A 29 -17.67 -7.83 1.30
CA ARG A 29 -19.05 -7.81 0.77
C ARG A 29 -20.01 -8.58 1.64
N ALA A 30 -19.56 -9.68 2.25
CA ALA A 30 -20.38 -10.49 3.15
C ALA A 30 -20.55 -9.84 4.53
N ARG A 31 -19.51 -9.14 5.02
CA ARG A 31 -19.47 -8.49 6.34
C ARG A 31 -18.77 -7.14 6.26
N PRO A 32 -19.37 -6.15 5.58
CA PRO A 32 -18.74 -4.84 5.40
C PRO A 32 -18.55 -4.15 6.76
N GLY A 33 -17.34 -3.58 6.95
CA GLY A 33 -17.00 -2.84 8.16
C GLY A 33 -17.75 -1.51 8.27
N ARG A 34 -18.03 -0.89 7.11
CA ARG A 34 -18.83 0.33 6.98
C ARG A 34 -19.52 0.37 5.60
N GLU A 35 -20.54 1.21 5.47
CA GLU A 35 -21.13 1.53 4.17
C GLU A 35 -20.13 2.37 3.36
N LEU A 36 -19.93 1.99 2.10
CA LEU A 36 -19.03 2.70 1.19
C LEU A 36 -19.84 3.61 0.28
N PRO A 37 -19.38 4.86 0.03
CA PRO A 37 -20.06 5.80 -0.84
C PRO A 37 -20.10 5.28 -2.29
N GLN A 38 -21.11 5.72 -3.04
CA GLN A 38 -21.18 5.41 -4.47
C GLN A 38 -20.15 6.25 -5.23
N SER A 39 -19.33 5.60 -6.06
CA SER A 39 -18.34 6.25 -6.90
C SER A 39 -18.52 5.82 -8.35
N ARG A 40 -18.89 6.78 -9.20
CA ARG A 40 -19.19 6.50 -10.61
C ARG A 40 -17.94 5.98 -11.33
N GLY A 41 -18.09 4.83 -12.00
CA GLY A 41 -17.02 4.21 -12.79
C GLY A 41 -15.83 3.69 -11.96
N TRP A 42 -16.00 3.52 -10.66
CA TRP A 42 -14.95 3.05 -9.75
C TRP A 42 -14.33 1.72 -10.19
N TYR A 43 -15.15 0.70 -10.39
CA TYR A 43 -14.65 -0.63 -10.76
C TYR A 43 -13.89 -0.65 -12.09
N ALA A 44 -14.31 0.16 -13.07
CA ALA A 44 -13.60 0.27 -14.33
C ALA A 44 -12.22 0.90 -14.17
N ARG A 45 -12.12 1.99 -13.36
CA ARG A 45 -10.84 2.63 -13.05
C ARG A 45 -9.93 1.70 -12.26
N ALA A 46 -10.45 1.04 -11.23
CA ALA A 46 -9.69 0.11 -10.40
C ALA A 46 -9.19 -1.08 -11.25
N LEU A 47 -10.02 -1.67 -12.09
CA LEU A 47 -9.62 -2.74 -13.00
C LEU A 47 -8.53 -2.30 -13.96
N LEU A 48 -8.67 -1.13 -14.60
CA LEU A 48 -7.67 -0.59 -15.51
C LEU A 48 -6.30 -0.48 -14.82
N ILE A 49 -6.24 0.15 -13.65
CA ILE A 49 -4.99 0.32 -12.90
C ILE A 49 -4.42 -1.04 -12.45
N THR A 50 -5.27 -1.96 -12.00
CA THR A 50 -4.85 -3.32 -11.63
C THR A 50 -4.21 -4.07 -12.81
N LEU A 51 -4.78 -3.95 -14.01
CA LEU A 51 -4.20 -4.56 -15.21
C LEU A 51 -2.85 -3.93 -15.59
N VAL A 52 -2.73 -2.61 -15.49
CA VAL A 52 -1.45 -1.89 -15.69
C VAL A 52 -0.42 -2.34 -14.67
N GLN A 53 -0.79 -2.45 -13.40
CA GLN A 53 0.09 -2.94 -12.35
C GLN A 53 0.57 -4.37 -12.64
N LEU A 54 -0.35 -5.28 -13.00
CA LEU A 54 0.00 -6.65 -13.32
C LEU A 54 1.01 -6.70 -14.48
N ALA A 55 0.80 -5.90 -15.54
CA ALA A 55 1.72 -5.81 -16.66
C ALA A 55 3.12 -5.33 -16.21
N ILE A 56 3.21 -4.25 -15.42
CA ILE A 56 4.48 -3.74 -14.87
C ILE A 56 5.17 -4.82 -14.04
N THR A 57 4.45 -5.48 -13.14
CA THR A 57 5.00 -6.52 -12.26
C THR A 57 5.56 -7.69 -13.07
N LEU A 58 4.84 -8.18 -14.08
CA LEU A 58 5.28 -9.30 -14.91
C LEU A 58 6.51 -8.95 -15.77
N VAL A 59 6.60 -7.73 -16.27
CA VAL A 59 7.75 -7.26 -17.05
C VAL A 59 8.96 -7.09 -16.15
N THR A 60 8.80 -6.39 -15.02
CA THR A 60 9.90 -6.04 -14.13
C THR A 60 10.44 -7.24 -13.37
N ALA A 61 9.62 -8.21 -12.99
CA ALA A 61 10.07 -9.43 -12.30
C ALA A 61 11.16 -10.19 -13.07
N ARG A 62 11.05 -10.24 -14.40
CA ARG A 62 12.07 -10.88 -15.26
C ARG A 62 13.34 -10.04 -15.41
N LEU A 63 13.20 -8.72 -15.31
CA LEU A 63 14.29 -7.77 -15.49
C LEU A 63 15.21 -7.74 -14.27
N TRP A 64 14.64 -7.71 -13.05
CA TRP A 64 15.40 -7.58 -11.81
C TRP A 64 16.40 -8.71 -11.59
N ILE A 65 16.01 -9.94 -11.88
CA ILE A 65 16.90 -11.12 -11.78
C ILE A 65 18.14 -10.97 -12.68
N ARG A 66 17.98 -10.35 -13.86
CA ARG A 66 19.08 -10.14 -14.80
C ARG A 66 19.97 -8.97 -14.42
N ILE A 67 19.41 -7.92 -13.80
CA ILE A 67 20.16 -6.70 -13.44
C ILE A 67 21.01 -6.91 -12.21
N PHE A 68 20.45 -7.50 -11.16
CA PHE A 68 21.12 -7.55 -9.85
C PHE A 68 22.03 -8.76 -9.68
N GLY A 69 21.84 -9.84 -10.46
CA GLY A 69 22.70 -11.04 -10.38
C GLY A 69 22.75 -11.65 -8.97
N ASP A 70 23.89 -12.25 -8.60
CA ASP A 70 24.08 -12.97 -7.34
C ASP A 70 24.84 -12.16 -6.26
N ALA A 71 25.25 -10.91 -6.57
CA ALA A 71 25.98 -10.08 -5.62
C ALA A 71 25.02 -9.48 -4.59
N SER A 72 25.24 -9.75 -3.31
CA SER A 72 24.40 -9.22 -2.22
C SER A 72 25.21 -8.97 -0.95
N VAL A 73 24.73 -7.99 -0.13
CA VAL A 73 25.33 -7.67 1.19
C VAL A 73 25.07 -8.80 2.18
N PHE A 74 23.81 -9.19 2.30
CA PHE A 74 23.38 -10.36 3.07
C PHE A 74 23.14 -11.54 2.13
N LYS A 75 22.94 -12.74 2.66
CA LYS A 75 22.72 -13.96 1.87
C LYS A 75 21.58 -14.77 2.47
N LEU A 76 20.36 -14.20 2.46
CA LEU A 76 19.18 -14.85 3.02
C LEU A 76 18.87 -16.19 2.31
N SER A 77 19.27 -16.32 1.02
CA SER A 77 19.17 -17.59 0.28
C SER A 77 19.91 -18.76 0.96
N HIS A 78 20.90 -18.49 1.82
CA HIS A 78 21.58 -19.52 2.62
C HIS A 78 20.74 -20.04 3.80
N TRP A 79 19.62 -19.42 4.13
CA TRP A 79 18.69 -19.98 5.12
C TRP A 79 18.02 -21.27 4.65
N ASN A 80 18.13 -21.60 3.37
CA ASN A 80 17.52 -22.79 2.75
C ASN A 80 16.01 -22.94 3.01
N SER A 81 15.34 -21.82 3.25
CA SER A 81 13.90 -21.74 3.48
C SER A 81 13.33 -20.50 2.79
N PRO A 82 12.85 -20.64 1.56
CA PRO A 82 12.27 -19.52 0.81
C PRO A 82 11.13 -18.79 1.54
N LEU A 83 10.37 -19.52 2.36
CA LEU A 83 9.33 -18.92 3.19
C LEU A 83 9.92 -17.95 4.22
N LEU A 84 10.99 -18.36 4.92
CA LEU A 84 11.67 -17.49 5.89
C LEU A 84 12.43 -16.35 5.21
N GLU A 85 13.03 -16.59 4.04
CA GLU A 85 13.63 -15.53 3.20
C GLU A 85 12.58 -14.45 2.87
N GLY A 86 11.41 -14.87 2.40
CA GLY A 86 10.32 -13.98 2.04
C GLY A 86 9.75 -13.22 3.23
N PHE A 87 9.57 -13.89 4.37
CA PHE A 87 9.12 -13.26 5.61
C PHE A 87 10.15 -12.23 6.13
N GLY A 88 11.44 -12.61 6.19
CA GLY A 88 12.52 -11.71 6.59
C GLY A 88 12.64 -10.52 5.63
N GLY A 89 12.54 -10.78 4.33
CA GLY A 89 12.53 -9.74 3.30
C GLY A 89 11.36 -8.77 3.48
N TRP A 90 10.17 -9.29 3.72
CA TRP A 90 8.99 -8.47 4.02
C TRP A 90 9.18 -7.64 5.30
N PHE A 91 9.62 -8.25 6.39
CA PHE A 91 9.82 -7.53 7.65
C PHE A 91 10.82 -6.37 7.49
N VAL A 92 11.97 -6.61 6.85
CA VAL A 92 12.95 -5.56 6.53
C VAL A 92 12.35 -4.56 5.54
N GLY A 93 11.62 -5.03 4.54
CA GLY A 93 10.92 -4.21 3.56
C GLY A 93 9.97 -3.21 4.22
N THR A 94 9.21 -3.62 5.26
CA THR A 94 8.27 -2.72 5.97
C THR A 94 8.95 -1.47 6.52
N PHE A 95 10.23 -1.54 6.93
CA PHE A 95 11.01 -0.37 7.35
C PHE A 95 11.28 0.60 6.19
N PHE A 96 11.76 0.09 5.06
CA PHE A 96 12.06 0.92 3.89
C PHE A 96 10.78 1.50 3.29
N PHE A 97 9.71 0.70 3.22
CA PHE A 97 8.41 1.15 2.72
C PHE A 97 7.74 2.16 3.64
N TYR A 98 7.93 2.11 4.96
CA TYR A 98 7.51 3.16 5.87
C TYR A 98 8.11 4.53 5.47
N TRP A 99 9.43 4.60 5.25
CA TRP A 99 10.10 5.84 4.85
C TRP A 99 9.71 6.27 3.43
N TRP A 100 9.61 5.32 2.52
CA TRP A 100 9.13 5.56 1.16
C TRP A 100 7.71 6.11 1.17
N HIS A 101 6.81 5.56 1.98
CA HIS A 101 5.44 6.01 2.12
C HIS A 101 5.37 7.44 2.68
N ARG A 102 6.13 7.76 3.71
CA ARG A 102 6.26 9.13 4.22
C ARG A 102 6.77 10.09 3.13
N LEU A 103 7.76 9.68 2.34
CA LEU A 103 8.29 10.49 1.24
C LEU A 103 7.23 10.75 0.18
N ARG A 104 6.40 9.77 -0.17
CA ARG A 104 5.29 9.93 -1.12
C ARG A 104 4.28 10.98 -0.70
N HIS A 105 4.14 11.26 0.59
CA HIS A 105 3.32 12.36 1.13
C HIS A 105 4.00 13.73 1.09
N ALA A 106 5.29 13.83 0.80
CA ALA A 106 5.93 15.11 0.55
C ALA A 106 5.38 15.72 -0.76
N ARG A 107 5.20 17.06 -0.75
CA ARG A 107 4.45 17.80 -1.78
C ARG A 107 4.75 17.39 -3.22
N GLY A 108 6.03 17.26 -3.58
CA GLY A 108 6.43 16.92 -4.96
C GLY A 108 6.00 15.50 -5.36
N TRP A 109 6.20 14.52 -4.48
CA TRP A 109 5.85 13.12 -4.73
C TRP A 109 4.34 12.86 -4.64
N TRP A 110 3.66 13.58 -3.76
CA TRP A 110 2.20 13.57 -3.70
C TRP A 110 1.60 13.98 -5.03
N LEU A 111 2.01 15.14 -5.55
CA LEU A 111 1.53 15.67 -6.83
C LEU A 111 1.89 14.77 -8.00
N ALA A 112 3.11 14.22 -8.00
CA ALA A 112 3.59 13.39 -9.08
C ALA A 112 2.71 12.13 -9.26
N PHE A 113 2.32 11.44 -8.16
CA PHE A 113 1.62 10.18 -8.34
C PHE A 113 0.82 9.66 -7.13
N HIS A 114 1.17 9.99 -5.87
CA HIS A 114 0.54 9.35 -4.71
C HIS A 114 -0.91 9.82 -4.47
N GLN A 115 -1.29 10.98 -5.00
CA GLN A 115 -2.67 11.47 -4.96
C GLN A 115 -3.68 10.50 -5.57
N ILE A 116 -3.28 9.69 -6.57
CA ILE A 116 -4.17 8.67 -7.16
C ILE A 116 -4.61 7.68 -6.08
N HIS A 117 -3.67 7.17 -5.28
CA HIS A 117 -3.95 6.22 -4.22
C HIS A 117 -4.88 6.78 -3.14
N HIS A 118 -4.74 8.07 -2.82
CA HIS A 118 -5.56 8.74 -1.82
C HIS A 118 -6.86 9.34 -2.37
N SER A 119 -7.08 9.31 -3.69
CA SER A 119 -8.26 9.93 -4.28
C SER A 119 -9.57 9.21 -4.00
N PRO A 120 -9.66 7.85 -3.85
CA PRO A 120 -10.93 7.16 -3.68
C PRO A 120 -11.61 7.49 -2.35
N SER A 121 -12.88 7.81 -2.39
CA SER A 121 -13.75 7.90 -1.21
C SER A 121 -14.10 6.51 -0.64
N ARG A 122 -13.91 5.48 -1.45
CA ARG A 122 -14.11 4.06 -1.12
C ARG A 122 -12.78 3.44 -0.80
N ILE A 123 -12.54 3.05 0.45
CA ILE A 123 -11.40 2.23 0.82
C ILE A 123 -11.90 0.79 0.93
N GLU A 124 -11.49 -0.04 0.01
CA GLU A 124 -11.80 -1.46 -0.12
C GLU A 124 -10.63 -2.19 -0.77
N VAL A 125 -10.64 -3.51 -0.84
CA VAL A 125 -9.53 -4.33 -1.38
C VAL A 125 -9.01 -3.82 -2.74
N LEU A 126 -9.89 -3.32 -3.60
CA LEU A 126 -9.49 -2.77 -4.90
C LEU A 126 -8.68 -1.46 -4.80
N THR A 127 -8.69 -0.79 -3.65
CA THR A 127 -7.88 0.42 -3.42
C THR A 127 -6.40 0.10 -3.22
N SER A 128 -6.06 -1.09 -2.74
CA SER A 128 -4.69 -1.51 -2.39
C SER A 128 -3.67 -1.13 -3.45
N PHE A 129 -3.96 -1.43 -4.69
CA PHE A 129 -3.06 -1.18 -5.81
C PHE A 129 -3.57 -0.12 -6.78
N TYR A 130 -4.53 0.69 -6.36
CA TYR A 130 -4.98 1.84 -7.13
C TYR A 130 -3.96 2.97 -7.03
N LYS A 131 -2.86 2.83 -7.77
CA LYS A 131 -1.65 3.68 -7.70
C LYS A 131 -1.27 4.17 -9.11
N HIS A 132 -0.50 5.26 -9.16
CA HIS A 132 0.06 5.74 -10.42
C HIS A 132 1.05 4.70 -11.00
N PRO A 133 1.11 4.45 -12.33
CA PRO A 133 2.05 3.50 -12.93
C PRO A 133 3.51 3.77 -12.58
N VAL A 134 3.92 5.03 -12.47
CA VAL A 134 5.27 5.41 -12.04
C VAL A 134 5.51 5.03 -10.58
N GLU A 135 4.53 5.20 -9.70
CA GLU A 135 4.63 4.76 -8.31
C GLU A 135 4.80 3.25 -8.21
N ILE A 136 4.00 2.49 -8.98
CA ILE A 136 4.12 1.02 -9.04
C ILE A 136 5.53 0.60 -9.49
N LEU A 137 6.09 1.30 -10.47
CA LEU A 137 7.47 1.04 -10.93
C LEU A 137 8.50 1.36 -9.83
N CYS A 138 8.36 2.47 -9.13
CA CYS A 138 9.23 2.82 -8.01
C CYS A 138 9.14 1.79 -6.87
N ASP A 139 7.93 1.33 -6.53
CA ASP A 139 7.70 0.28 -5.54
C ASP A 139 8.39 -1.03 -5.97
N ALA A 140 8.32 -1.39 -7.24
CA ALA A 140 8.98 -2.57 -7.80
C ALA A 140 10.52 -2.45 -7.76
N ILE A 141 11.07 -1.28 -8.07
CA ILE A 141 12.52 -1.00 -7.98
C ILE A 141 12.99 -1.10 -6.53
N LEU A 142 12.30 -0.46 -5.60
CA LEU A 142 12.64 -0.48 -4.17
C LEU A 142 12.61 -1.91 -3.63
N SER A 143 11.56 -2.67 -3.93
CA SER A 143 11.47 -4.09 -3.56
C SER A 143 12.63 -4.90 -4.12
N ALA A 144 12.98 -4.70 -5.40
CA ALA A 144 14.06 -5.41 -6.03
C ALA A 144 15.43 -5.09 -5.40
N VAL A 145 15.69 -3.82 -5.07
CA VAL A 145 16.92 -3.37 -4.38
C VAL A 145 17.02 -3.99 -2.98
N ILE A 146 15.91 -4.08 -2.26
CA ILE A 146 15.89 -4.72 -0.94
C ILE A 146 16.16 -6.22 -1.07
N LEU A 147 15.44 -6.90 -1.94
CA LEU A 147 15.44 -8.36 -2.00
C LEU A 147 16.73 -8.92 -2.58
N TYR A 148 17.27 -8.34 -3.64
CA TYR A 148 18.43 -8.91 -4.35
C TYR A 148 19.75 -8.35 -3.84
N PRO A 149 20.18 -7.11 -4.14
CA PRO A 149 21.51 -6.65 -3.75
C PRO A 149 21.66 -6.41 -2.23
N LEU A 150 20.61 -6.09 -1.51
CA LEU A 150 20.72 -5.95 -0.05
C LEU A 150 20.63 -7.31 0.65
N LEU A 151 19.53 -8.02 0.51
CA LEU A 151 19.23 -9.22 1.30
C LEU A 151 19.70 -10.53 0.66
N GLY A 152 19.89 -10.59 -0.64
CA GLY A 152 20.30 -11.82 -1.34
C GLY A 152 19.26 -12.94 -1.25
N CYS A 153 17.99 -12.59 -1.40
CA CYS A 153 16.89 -13.56 -1.43
C CYS A 153 16.92 -14.39 -2.71
N SER A 154 16.51 -15.64 -2.61
CA SER A 154 16.23 -16.47 -3.78
C SER A 154 15.00 -15.97 -4.54
N VAL A 155 14.85 -16.39 -5.79
CA VAL A 155 13.64 -16.09 -6.59
C VAL A 155 12.37 -16.54 -5.87
N LEU A 156 12.39 -17.73 -5.29
CA LEU A 156 11.24 -18.24 -4.55
C LEU A 156 11.00 -17.47 -3.24
N GLY A 157 12.06 -17.00 -2.57
CA GLY A 157 11.96 -16.08 -1.44
C GLY A 157 11.30 -14.77 -1.83
N ALA A 158 11.63 -14.22 -3.02
CA ALA A 158 10.98 -13.01 -3.54
C ALA A 158 9.47 -13.23 -3.84
N PHE A 159 9.06 -14.42 -4.29
CA PHE A 159 7.62 -14.75 -4.43
C PHE A 159 6.92 -14.79 -3.07
N TRP A 160 7.55 -15.34 -2.03
CA TRP A 160 7.01 -15.32 -0.68
C TRP A 160 6.95 -13.91 -0.08
N TYR A 161 7.96 -13.07 -0.34
CA TYR A 161 7.89 -11.65 0.00
C TYR A 161 6.64 -10.99 -0.60
N ASN A 162 6.40 -11.19 -1.90
CA ASN A 162 5.23 -10.62 -2.58
C ASN A 162 3.91 -11.13 -2.00
N PHE A 163 3.88 -12.39 -1.55
CA PHE A 163 2.73 -12.94 -0.83
C PHE A 163 2.47 -12.19 0.48
N PHE A 164 3.50 -12.00 1.33
CA PHE A 164 3.33 -11.28 2.60
C PHE A 164 2.97 -9.82 2.39
N ALA A 165 3.70 -9.10 1.54
CA ALA A 165 3.46 -7.70 1.25
C ALA A 165 2.09 -7.47 0.62
N GLY A 166 1.73 -8.23 -0.42
CA GLY A 166 0.44 -8.10 -1.10
C GLY A 166 -0.75 -8.48 -0.21
N THR A 167 -0.61 -9.54 0.61
CA THR A 167 -1.66 -9.92 1.56
C THR A 167 -1.87 -8.85 2.61
N GLY A 168 -0.80 -8.22 3.12
CA GLY A 168 -0.87 -7.08 4.02
C GLY A 168 -1.60 -5.90 3.36
N GLU A 169 -1.20 -5.52 2.13
CA GLU A 169 -1.85 -4.45 1.35
C GLU A 169 -3.36 -4.70 1.17
N TYR A 170 -3.78 -5.92 0.82
CA TYR A 170 -5.19 -6.27 0.71
C TYR A 170 -5.90 -6.21 2.06
N PHE A 171 -5.26 -6.68 3.12
CA PHE A 171 -5.85 -6.72 4.45
C PHE A 171 -6.19 -5.33 4.98
N TYR A 172 -5.20 -4.42 5.04
CA TYR A 172 -5.46 -3.11 5.64
C TYR A 172 -6.28 -2.15 4.76
N HIS A 173 -6.48 -2.45 3.48
CA HIS A 173 -7.45 -1.76 2.63
C HIS A 173 -8.84 -2.40 2.65
N ALA A 174 -8.97 -3.66 3.11
CA ALA A 174 -10.26 -4.33 3.10
C ALA A 174 -11.30 -3.61 3.97
N ASN A 175 -12.53 -3.52 3.50
CA ASN A 175 -13.64 -2.93 4.27
C ASN A 175 -14.22 -3.95 5.26
N VAL A 176 -13.42 -4.39 6.22
CA VAL A 176 -13.82 -5.34 7.26
C VAL A 176 -13.45 -4.81 8.64
N ARG A 177 -14.23 -5.15 9.67
CA ARG A 177 -13.87 -4.85 11.06
C ARG A 177 -12.92 -5.88 11.62
N THR A 178 -11.97 -5.43 12.41
CA THR A 178 -10.94 -6.31 12.99
C THR A 178 -11.01 -6.32 14.52
N PRO A 179 -10.52 -7.42 15.17
CA PRO A 179 -10.36 -7.44 16.62
C PRO A 179 -9.42 -6.32 17.08
N GLY A 180 -9.84 -5.54 18.08
CA GLY A 180 -9.13 -4.34 18.50
C GLY A 180 -7.68 -4.54 18.96
N TRP A 181 -7.27 -5.76 19.37
CA TRP A 181 -5.90 -6.07 19.75
C TRP A 181 -4.95 -6.15 18.55
N LEU A 182 -5.48 -6.43 17.35
CA LEU A 182 -4.67 -6.66 16.15
C LEU A 182 -3.89 -5.39 15.73
N ARG A 183 -4.43 -4.19 16.03
CA ARG A 183 -3.80 -2.89 15.76
C ARG A 183 -2.45 -2.66 16.45
N TYR A 184 -2.10 -3.50 17.41
CA TYR A 184 -0.78 -3.45 18.06
C TYR A 184 0.30 -4.21 17.29
N LEU A 185 -0.08 -5.12 16.41
CA LEU A 185 0.81 -6.03 15.70
C LEU A 185 0.97 -5.68 14.22
N ILE A 186 -0.15 -5.41 13.55
CA ILE A 186 -0.20 -5.13 12.12
C ILE A 186 -1.08 -3.93 11.83
N GLN A 187 -0.87 -3.31 10.68
CA GLN A 187 -1.78 -2.27 10.17
C GLN A 187 -3.16 -2.89 9.95
N THR A 188 -4.19 -2.29 10.56
CA THR A 188 -5.58 -2.73 10.41
C THR A 188 -6.36 -1.80 9.48
N PRO A 189 -7.50 -2.24 8.92
CA PRO A 189 -8.37 -1.37 8.11
C PRO A 189 -8.77 -0.08 8.82
N GLU A 190 -9.05 -0.15 10.13
CA GLU A 190 -9.41 1.01 10.94
C GLU A 190 -8.23 2.01 11.04
N LEU A 191 -7.01 1.52 11.34
CA LEU A 191 -5.80 2.36 11.38
C LEU A 191 -5.50 2.97 10.02
N HIS A 192 -5.62 2.19 8.94
CA HIS A 192 -5.31 2.66 7.60
C HIS A 192 -6.37 3.64 7.07
N SER A 193 -7.62 3.52 7.55
CA SER A 193 -8.64 4.52 7.23
C SER A 193 -8.28 5.93 7.73
N VAL A 194 -7.58 6.05 8.88
CA VAL A 194 -7.04 7.34 9.37
C VAL A 194 -6.03 7.92 8.39
N HIS A 195 -5.19 7.07 7.81
CA HIS A 195 -4.21 7.48 6.80
C HIS A 195 -4.88 8.07 5.53
N HIS A 196 -6.03 7.53 5.14
CA HIS A 196 -6.85 8.01 4.02
C HIS A 196 -7.91 9.03 4.41
N GLU A 197 -7.92 9.50 5.68
CA GLU A 197 -8.94 10.43 6.17
C GLU A 197 -8.99 11.68 5.30
N PHE A 198 -10.22 12.06 4.93
CA PHE A 198 -10.51 13.24 4.12
C PHE A 198 -9.85 14.50 4.69
N ASP A 199 -9.11 15.24 3.85
CA ASP A 199 -8.34 16.44 4.20
C ASP A 199 -7.16 16.23 5.18
N VAL A 200 -6.90 15.02 5.62
CA VAL A 200 -5.79 14.71 6.54
C VAL A 200 -4.64 14.02 5.81
N HIS A 201 -4.89 12.88 5.19
CA HIS A 201 -3.95 12.12 4.36
C HIS A 201 -2.55 11.97 4.99
N ARG A 202 -2.48 11.52 6.24
CA ARG A 202 -1.21 11.37 6.99
C ARG A 202 -1.37 10.40 8.15
N ASN A 203 -0.25 10.10 8.85
CA ASN A 203 -0.12 9.13 9.94
C ASN A 203 -0.24 7.68 9.45
N ASN A 204 0.08 6.73 10.29
CA ASN A 204 -0.07 5.29 10.04
C ASN A 204 0.45 4.85 8.66
N TYR A 205 1.72 5.19 8.37
CA TYR A 205 2.36 4.93 7.08
C TYR A 205 2.87 3.49 6.90
N GLY A 206 3.12 2.79 8.02
CA GLY A 206 3.76 1.48 8.00
C GLY A 206 2.77 0.32 7.77
N ASP A 207 3.23 -0.74 7.12
CA ASP A 207 2.50 -2.02 7.06
C ASP A 207 2.36 -2.68 8.45
N ILE A 208 3.26 -2.32 9.37
CA ILE A 208 3.21 -2.68 10.78
C ILE A 208 3.33 -1.41 11.62
N PRO A 209 2.56 -1.27 12.71
CA PRO A 209 2.53 -0.06 13.56
C PRO A 209 3.84 0.23 14.28
N LEU A 210 4.76 -0.71 14.28
CA LEU A 210 6.08 -0.58 14.92
C LEU A 210 6.80 0.70 14.48
N TRP A 211 6.87 0.95 13.18
CA TRP A 211 7.59 2.09 12.63
C TRP A 211 6.89 3.41 12.93
N ASP A 212 5.57 3.45 12.82
CA ASP A 212 4.80 4.63 13.18
C ASP A 212 4.94 4.99 14.65
N ARG A 213 5.00 4.00 15.56
CA ARG A 213 5.27 4.21 17.00
C ARG A 213 6.68 4.70 17.24
N MET A 214 7.67 4.10 16.59
CA MET A 214 9.07 4.48 16.74
C MET A 214 9.36 5.90 16.25
N PHE A 215 8.69 6.33 15.18
CA PHE A 215 8.95 7.61 14.51
C PHE A 215 7.84 8.66 14.73
N GLY A 216 6.92 8.41 15.68
CA GLY A 216 5.94 9.39 16.14
C GLY A 216 4.82 9.71 15.14
N THR A 217 4.48 8.79 14.24
CA THR A 217 3.41 8.95 13.25
C THR A 217 2.23 8.02 13.51
N TYR A 218 2.23 7.29 14.61
CA TYR A 218 1.12 6.42 15.00
C TYR A 218 -0.06 7.24 15.51
N GLN A 219 -1.22 7.00 14.93
CA GLN A 219 -2.51 7.50 15.43
C GLN A 219 -3.42 6.31 15.69
N ASP A 220 -3.81 6.12 16.95
CA ASP A 220 -4.68 5.00 17.35
C ASP A 220 -6.09 5.15 16.77
N ALA A 221 -6.66 4.04 16.33
CA ALA A 221 -8.04 3.96 15.89
C ALA A 221 -8.61 2.57 16.16
N THR A 222 -9.84 2.54 16.67
CA THR A 222 -10.62 1.31 16.90
C THR A 222 -11.84 1.24 16.00
N ASP A 223 -12.08 2.29 15.22
CA ASP A 223 -13.17 2.40 14.26
C ASP A 223 -12.70 3.15 13.00
N PHE A 224 -13.44 2.99 11.93
CA PHE A 224 -13.19 3.71 10.70
C PHE A 224 -13.43 5.21 10.85
N VAL A 225 -12.63 6.03 10.16
CA VAL A 225 -12.92 7.46 10.02
C VAL A 225 -14.21 7.66 9.22
N PRO A 226 -14.96 8.74 9.51
CA PRO A 226 -16.23 8.98 8.85
C PRO A 226 -16.16 9.15 7.33
N ARG A 227 -15.03 9.68 6.84
CA ARG A 227 -14.85 10.00 5.43
C ARG A 227 -13.41 9.85 4.98
N CYS A 228 -13.21 9.23 3.80
CA CYS A 228 -11.92 9.09 3.14
C CYS A 228 -11.92 9.79 1.77
N GLY A 229 -10.73 9.89 1.18
CA GLY A 229 -10.56 10.29 -0.21
C GLY A 229 -10.64 11.78 -0.47
N PHE A 230 -10.95 12.10 -1.70
CA PHE A 230 -11.01 13.48 -2.23
C PHE A 230 -12.44 14.04 -2.22
N PRO A 231 -12.61 15.36 -2.42
CA PRO A 231 -13.92 15.98 -2.60
C PRO A 231 -14.73 15.32 -3.72
N SER A 232 -16.06 15.45 -3.61
CA SER A 232 -17.00 14.89 -4.59
C SER A 232 -16.64 15.30 -6.02
N GLY A 233 -16.52 14.33 -6.89
CA GLY A 233 -16.14 14.51 -8.30
C GLY A 233 -14.63 14.51 -8.57
N ALA A 234 -13.78 14.92 -7.63
CA ALA A 234 -12.34 14.96 -7.83
C ALA A 234 -11.74 13.55 -8.00
N GLU A 235 -12.20 12.56 -7.24
CA GLU A 235 -11.74 11.16 -7.32
C GLU A 235 -11.93 10.53 -8.71
N SER A 236 -12.86 11.02 -9.52
CA SER A 236 -13.12 10.48 -10.86
C SER A 236 -12.16 11.02 -11.93
N ARG A 237 -11.36 12.03 -11.61
CA ARG A 237 -10.45 12.73 -12.54
C ARG A 237 -9.12 11.98 -12.72
N LEU A 238 -9.20 10.68 -13.03
CA LEU A 238 -8.01 9.82 -13.17
C LEU A 238 -7.03 10.34 -14.24
N ILE A 239 -7.50 10.74 -15.43
CA ILE A 239 -6.64 11.19 -16.53
C ILE A 239 -5.80 12.44 -16.15
N PRO A 240 -6.36 13.50 -15.54
CA PRO A 240 -5.55 14.59 -15.00
C PRO A 240 -4.49 14.12 -13.99
N MET A 241 -4.85 13.24 -13.06
CA MET A 241 -3.89 12.70 -12.08
C MET A 241 -2.76 11.87 -12.74
N LEU A 242 -3.08 11.07 -13.75
CA LEU A 242 -2.08 10.36 -14.56
C LEU A 242 -1.18 11.32 -15.36
N ALA A 243 -1.65 12.53 -15.65
CA ALA A 243 -0.89 13.61 -16.27
C ALA A 243 -0.23 14.54 -15.24
N PHE A 244 -0.02 14.09 -14.01
CA PHE A 244 0.65 14.80 -12.91
C PHE A 244 0.00 16.12 -12.51
N LYS A 245 -1.29 16.34 -12.79
CA LYS A 245 -2.02 17.53 -12.35
C LYS A 245 -2.49 17.35 -10.91
N ASP A 246 -2.37 18.40 -10.11
CA ASP A 246 -2.85 18.43 -8.73
C ASP A 246 -4.37 18.58 -8.69
N VAL A 247 -5.06 17.45 -8.75
CA VAL A 247 -6.53 17.44 -8.72
C VAL A 247 -7.06 17.84 -7.33
N TYR A 248 -6.29 17.59 -6.28
CA TYR A 248 -6.68 17.94 -4.91
C TYR A 248 -6.58 19.47 -4.66
N ALA A 249 -5.54 20.14 -5.16
CA ALA A 249 -5.41 21.59 -5.04
C ALA A 249 -6.44 22.37 -5.89
N GLU A 250 -6.90 21.78 -6.99
CA GLU A 250 -7.96 22.36 -7.84
C GLU A 250 -9.37 22.28 -7.22
N ASP A 251 -9.50 21.80 -5.97
CA ASP A 251 -10.77 21.75 -5.27
C ASP A 251 -11.39 23.14 -5.13
N PRO A 252 -12.64 23.36 -5.60
CA PRO A 252 -13.31 24.66 -5.57
C PRO A 252 -13.71 25.13 -4.17
N ARG A 253 -13.48 24.36 -3.11
CA ARG A 253 -13.78 24.77 -1.74
C ARG A 253 -13.09 26.10 -1.39
N PRO A 254 -13.77 27.01 -0.65
CA PRO A 254 -13.16 28.25 -0.18
C PRO A 254 -11.87 27.99 0.62
N ALA A 255 -10.87 28.83 0.42
CA ALA A 255 -9.57 28.72 1.13
C ALA A 255 -9.72 28.66 2.66
N ALA A 256 -10.74 29.33 3.21
CA ALA A 256 -11.07 29.30 4.64
C ALA A 256 -11.45 27.91 5.14
N VAL A 257 -12.16 27.10 4.33
CA VAL A 257 -12.55 25.73 4.70
C VAL A 257 -11.32 24.81 4.63
N LYS A 258 -10.46 25.00 3.62
CA LYS A 258 -9.20 24.27 3.52
C LYS A 258 -8.28 24.56 4.69
N SER A 259 -8.17 25.83 5.11
CA SER A 259 -7.34 26.26 6.26
C SER A 259 -7.89 25.76 7.59
N ALA A 260 -9.21 25.77 7.79
CA ALA A 260 -9.84 25.29 9.03
C ALA A 260 -9.61 23.78 9.23
N ALA A 261 -9.72 22.99 8.16
CA ALA A 261 -9.44 21.56 8.20
C ALA A 261 -7.98 21.28 8.56
N THR A 262 -7.05 22.06 7.99
CA THR A 262 -5.61 21.97 8.29
C THR A 262 -5.31 22.39 9.73
N HIS A 263 -5.95 23.44 10.26
CA HIS A 263 -5.79 23.91 11.64
C HIS A 263 -6.40 22.95 12.65
N ALA A 264 -7.59 22.42 12.40
CA ALA A 264 -8.22 21.43 13.28
C ALA A 264 -7.35 20.16 13.38
N ALA A 265 -6.76 19.75 12.26
CA ALA A 265 -5.83 18.62 12.23
C ALA A 265 -4.52 18.91 13.02
N LEU A 266 -4.02 20.15 12.98
CA LEU A 266 -2.84 20.59 13.75
C LEU A 266 -3.15 20.70 15.26
N CYS A 267 -4.28 21.30 15.64
CA CYS A 267 -4.71 21.41 17.04
C CYS A 267 -5.04 20.05 17.66
N GLY A 268 -5.69 19.16 16.90
CA GLY A 268 -5.98 17.79 17.35
C GLY A 268 -4.72 16.95 17.61
N ALA A 269 -3.62 17.24 16.91
CA ALA A 269 -2.33 16.59 17.13
C ALA A 269 -1.59 17.15 18.38
N LEU A 270 -1.74 18.44 18.68
CA LEU A 270 -1.12 19.07 19.86
C LEU A 270 -1.82 18.72 21.17
N LEU A 271 -3.14 18.48 21.14
CA LEU A 271 -3.93 18.13 22.33
C LEU A 271 -3.87 16.62 22.68
N ARG A 272 -3.32 15.77 21.83
CA ARG A 272 -3.17 14.31 22.08
C ARG A 272 -1.73 13.90 22.39
N GLY A 273 -0.81 14.84 22.55
CA GLY A 273 0.60 14.65 22.91
C GLY A 273 0.95 15.11 24.30
N SER A 274 -0.05 15.30 25.20
CA SER A 274 0.16 15.59 26.62
C SER A 274 -0.40 14.48 27.47
#